data_138b67c93fc1866238a7505201508d87
#
_entry.id   138b67c93fc1866238a7505201508d87
#
_cell.length_a   1.000
_cell.length_b   1.000
_cell.length_c   1.000
_cell.angle_alpha   90.00
_cell.angle_beta   90.00
_cell.angle_gamma   90.00
#
_symmetry.space_group_name_H-M   'P 1'
#
loop_
_entity.id
_entity.type
_entity.pdbx_description
1 polymer ?
#
loop_
_entity_poly.entity_id
_entity_poly.type
_entity_poly.pdbx_seq_one_letter_code
_entity_poly.pdbx_strand_id
1 'polypeptide(L)'
;MGLSFACSMIKSKLKVLLVEKAPLSAVANPQADGREIALTHQSRKVLTELGVWSLINQDEVSPLKEAKVFDGDSPSLLSFNTNKSAIDALGYLVPNQLIRKALFERAAHADNIDIINEISVEDASTSIDKAIIELSDGRKIEAKLIVAADSRFSAIRRKMGIPSLMRDFSKVMITARMAHEKPHNHVALECFNYGHTLALLPMNGDISSVVLTVPANKATEMLNLSEDDFNALAAKGFNNKLGAMKQVGERHSYPLVGV
;
A
#
# COMPACT_ATOMS: atom_id res chain seq x y z
N MET A 1 -2.57 7.97 -4.34
CA MET A 1 -3.83 8.78 -4.33
C MET A 1 -3.80 9.82 -5.44
N GLY A 2 -2.85 10.78 -5.48
CA GLY A 2 -2.80 11.83 -6.51
C GLY A 2 -2.80 11.30 -7.94
N LEU A 3 -1.95 10.33 -8.25
CA LEU A 3 -1.93 9.69 -9.58
C LEU A 3 -3.26 9.02 -9.94
N SER A 4 -3.91 8.34 -8.99
CA SER A 4 -5.22 7.70 -9.24
C SER A 4 -6.30 8.75 -9.55
N PHE A 5 -6.29 9.86 -8.81
CA PHE A 5 -7.20 10.97 -9.08
C PHE A 5 -6.92 11.60 -10.46
N ALA A 6 -5.66 11.86 -10.79
CA ALA A 6 -5.29 12.39 -12.10
C ALA A 6 -5.71 11.44 -13.24
N CYS A 7 -5.49 10.13 -13.10
CA CYS A 7 -5.96 9.14 -14.08
C CYS A 7 -7.48 9.18 -14.27
N SER A 8 -8.26 9.48 -13.23
CA SER A 8 -9.72 9.61 -13.35
C SER A 8 -10.15 10.81 -14.18
N MET A 9 -9.28 11.81 -14.32
CA MET A 9 -9.53 13.02 -15.10
C MET A 9 -9.11 12.92 -16.58
N ILE A 10 -8.46 11.82 -17.00
CA ILE A 10 -7.95 11.67 -18.39
C ILE A 10 -9.04 11.89 -19.45
N LYS A 11 -10.24 11.38 -19.20
CA LYS A 11 -11.38 11.52 -20.13
C LYS A 11 -12.13 12.86 -19.99
N SER A 12 -11.71 13.71 -19.06
CA SER A 12 -12.31 15.02 -18.87
C SER A 12 -11.70 16.05 -19.82
N LYS A 13 -12.34 17.22 -19.96
CA LYS A 13 -11.78 18.38 -20.67
C LYS A 13 -10.91 19.26 -19.77
N LEU A 14 -10.65 18.82 -18.53
CA LEU A 14 -9.89 19.58 -17.55
C LEU A 14 -8.40 19.32 -17.75
N LYS A 15 -7.60 20.37 -17.64
CA LYS A 15 -6.15 20.24 -17.49
C LYS A 15 -5.80 19.96 -16.04
N VAL A 16 -4.91 19.03 -15.81
CA VAL A 16 -4.46 18.59 -14.49
C VAL A 16 -2.96 18.85 -14.38
N LEU A 17 -2.54 19.52 -13.33
CA LEU A 17 -1.14 19.65 -12.96
C LEU A 17 -0.87 18.81 -11.71
N LEU A 18 0.03 17.85 -11.80
CA LEU A 18 0.56 17.10 -10.67
C LEU A 18 1.86 17.76 -10.20
N VAL A 19 1.92 18.08 -8.91
CA VAL A 19 3.13 18.59 -8.25
C VAL A 19 3.67 17.50 -7.35
N GLU A 20 4.90 17.07 -7.59
CA GLU A 20 5.58 15.99 -6.87
C GLU A 20 6.94 16.45 -6.36
N LYS A 21 7.24 16.21 -5.09
CA LYS A 21 8.52 16.58 -4.49
C LYS A 21 9.67 15.63 -4.81
N ALA A 22 9.33 14.37 -5.14
CA ALA A 22 10.33 13.37 -5.51
C ALA A 22 10.83 13.56 -6.95
N PRO A 23 12.04 13.12 -7.28
CA PRO A 23 12.51 13.10 -8.66
C PRO A 23 11.65 12.18 -9.52
N LEU A 24 11.49 12.52 -10.79
CA LEU A 24 10.64 11.78 -11.74
C LEU A 24 11.05 10.31 -11.84
N SER A 25 12.35 10.02 -11.77
CA SER A 25 12.88 8.65 -11.79
C SER A 25 12.35 7.78 -10.64
N ALA A 26 12.18 8.36 -9.45
CA ALA A 26 11.65 7.65 -8.28
C ALA A 26 10.13 7.43 -8.37
N VAL A 27 9.42 8.30 -9.10
CA VAL A 27 7.98 8.14 -9.35
C VAL A 27 7.73 7.14 -10.47
N ALA A 28 8.53 7.19 -11.54
CA ALA A 28 8.46 6.29 -12.69
C ALA A 28 8.89 4.85 -12.35
N ASN A 29 9.90 4.69 -11.49
CA ASN A 29 10.42 3.39 -11.08
C ASN A 29 10.47 3.31 -9.55
N PRO A 30 9.30 3.22 -8.89
CA PRO A 30 9.22 3.17 -7.44
C PRO A 30 9.86 1.88 -6.91
N GLN A 31 10.71 2.03 -5.91
CA GLN A 31 11.33 0.89 -5.24
C GLN A 31 10.29 0.05 -4.49
N ALA A 32 10.60 -1.23 -4.33
CA ALA A 32 9.83 -2.11 -3.46
C ALA A 32 9.82 -1.56 -2.03
N ASP A 33 8.66 -1.51 -1.44
CA ASP A 33 8.44 -0.96 -0.09
C ASP A 33 7.83 -2.01 0.87
N GLY A 34 7.87 -3.28 0.48
CA GLY A 34 7.38 -4.39 1.29
C GLY A 34 5.88 -4.41 1.53
N ARG A 35 5.10 -3.54 0.86
CA ARG A 35 3.64 -3.52 0.98
C ARG A 35 2.99 -4.25 -0.17
N GLU A 36 2.22 -5.26 0.19
CA GLU A 36 1.34 -5.97 -0.73
C GLU A 36 -0.09 -5.47 -0.50
N ILE A 37 -0.71 -4.96 -1.55
CA ILE A 37 -2.05 -4.36 -1.45
C ILE A 37 -3.10 -5.41 -1.81
N ALA A 38 -3.95 -5.74 -0.85
CA ALA A 38 -5.11 -6.58 -1.09
C ALA A 38 -6.22 -5.77 -1.77
N LEU A 39 -6.37 -5.99 -3.06
CA LEU A 39 -7.38 -5.33 -3.88
C LEU A 39 -8.67 -6.13 -3.89
N THR A 40 -9.79 -5.47 -3.59
CA THR A 40 -11.12 -6.04 -3.79
C THR A 40 -11.46 -6.08 -5.28
N HIS A 41 -12.51 -6.83 -5.64
CA HIS A 41 -13.04 -6.81 -7.01
C HIS A 41 -13.42 -5.40 -7.48
N GLN A 42 -13.97 -4.58 -6.56
CA GLN A 42 -14.29 -3.19 -6.87
C GLN A 42 -13.03 -2.37 -7.15
N SER A 43 -11.97 -2.54 -6.37
CA SER A 43 -10.68 -1.85 -6.61
C SER A 43 -10.07 -2.26 -7.95
N ARG A 44 -10.11 -3.57 -8.30
CA ARG A 44 -9.68 -4.05 -9.61
C ARG A 44 -10.50 -3.42 -10.73
N LYS A 45 -11.84 -3.37 -10.59
CA LYS A 45 -12.73 -2.73 -11.56
C LYS A 45 -12.36 -1.27 -11.77
N VAL A 46 -12.16 -0.50 -10.71
CA VAL A 46 -11.73 0.90 -10.81
C VAL A 46 -10.40 1.03 -11.55
N LEU A 47 -9.39 0.23 -11.21
CA LEU A 47 -8.10 0.27 -11.91
C LEU A 47 -8.23 -0.12 -13.39
N THR A 48 -9.16 -1.01 -13.74
CA THR A 48 -9.47 -1.38 -15.13
C THR A 48 -10.12 -0.20 -15.88
N GLU A 49 -11.10 0.45 -15.28
CA GLU A 49 -11.78 1.62 -15.85
C GLU A 49 -10.83 2.81 -16.06
N LEU A 50 -9.84 2.96 -15.19
CA LEU A 50 -8.77 3.95 -15.33
C LEU A 50 -7.74 3.57 -16.42
N GLY A 51 -7.78 2.35 -16.96
CA GLY A 51 -6.80 1.83 -17.92
C GLY A 51 -5.44 1.51 -17.28
N VAL A 52 -5.42 1.25 -15.97
CA VAL A 52 -4.21 0.98 -15.17
C VAL A 52 -3.97 -0.51 -14.99
N TRP A 53 -5.04 -1.32 -14.84
CA TRP A 53 -4.93 -2.75 -14.54
C TRP A 53 -4.12 -3.52 -15.56
N SER A 54 -4.28 -3.22 -16.86
CA SER A 54 -3.54 -3.88 -17.95
C SER A 54 -2.06 -3.51 -18.03
N LEU A 55 -1.63 -2.45 -17.34
CA LEU A 55 -0.23 -2.03 -17.25
C LEU A 55 0.49 -2.74 -16.08
N ILE A 56 -0.25 -3.38 -15.18
CA ILE A 56 0.33 -4.18 -14.10
C ILE A 56 0.74 -5.54 -14.68
N ASN A 57 2.00 -5.96 -14.42
CA ASN A 57 2.43 -7.30 -14.79
C ASN A 57 1.56 -8.36 -14.10
N GLN A 58 0.81 -9.13 -14.87
CA GLN A 58 -0.15 -10.10 -14.36
C GLN A 58 0.53 -11.28 -13.64
N ASP A 59 1.80 -11.58 -13.97
CA ASP A 59 2.59 -12.60 -13.27
C ASP A 59 2.91 -12.23 -11.82
N GLU A 60 2.77 -10.95 -11.47
CA GLU A 60 2.96 -10.43 -10.11
C GLU A 60 1.64 -10.25 -9.35
N VAL A 61 0.52 -10.56 -9.97
CA VAL A 61 -0.81 -10.49 -9.34
C VAL A 61 -1.14 -11.84 -8.73
N SER A 62 -1.27 -11.90 -7.41
CA SER A 62 -1.58 -13.14 -6.70
C SER A 62 -3.04 -13.20 -6.28
N PRO A 63 -3.80 -14.24 -6.66
CA PRO A 63 -5.18 -14.39 -6.20
C PRO A 63 -5.23 -14.75 -4.72
N LEU A 64 -6.15 -14.14 -3.98
CA LEU A 64 -6.48 -14.48 -2.61
C LEU A 64 -7.75 -15.35 -2.63
N LYS A 65 -7.63 -16.67 -2.37
CA LYS A 65 -8.77 -17.60 -2.46
C LYS A 65 -9.46 -17.83 -1.14
N GLU A 66 -8.71 -17.78 -0.05
CA GLU A 66 -9.23 -17.98 1.30
C GLU A 66 -8.51 -17.06 2.28
N ALA A 67 -9.20 -16.61 3.33
CA ALA A 67 -8.62 -15.91 4.46
C ALA A 67 -9.05 -16.59 5.76
N LYS A 68 -8.09 -16.86 6.64
CA LYS A 68 -8.31 -17.52 7.94
C LYS A 68 -7.84 -16.62 9.06
N VAL A 69 -8.69 -16.45 10.07
CA VAL A 69 -8.38 -15.66 11.26
C VAL A 69 -8.32 -16.58 12.47
N PHE A 70 -7.22 -16.49 13.21
CA PHE A 70 -6.96 -17.22 14.44
C PHE A 70 -6.90 -16.24 15.62
N ASP A 71 -7.44 -16.63 16.75
CA ASP A 71 -7.42 -15.84 17.99
C ASP A 71 -6.64 -16.60 19.07
N GLY A 72 -5.36 -16.35 19.16
CA GLY A 72 -4.41 -17.00 20.07
C GLY A 72 -4.49 -18.53 19.97
N ASP A 73 -4.60 -19.17 21.11
CA ASP A 73 -4.74 -20.63 21.24
C ASP A 73 -6.19 -21.12 21.13
N SER A 74 -7.13 -20.24 20.78
CA SER A 74 -8.54 -20.61 20.59
C SER A 74 -8.67 -21.69 19.52
N PRO A 75 -9.49 -22.73 19.74
CA PRO A 75 -9.81 -23.70 18.72
C PRO A 75 -10.73 -23.12 17.63
N SER A 76 -11.28 -21.93 17.85
CA SER A 76 -12.18 -21.26 16.92
C SER A 76 -11.39 -20.67 15.75
N LEU A 77 -11.87 -20.96 14.55
CA LEU A 77 -11.32 -20.46 13.29
C LEU A 77 -12.42 -19.73 12.52
N LEU A 78 -12.16 -18.46 12.19
CA LEU A 78 -13.02 -17.74 11.25
C LEU A 78 -12.41 -17.88 9.85
N SER A 79 -13.18 -18.43 8.91
CA SER A 79 -12.76 -18.64 7.52
C SER A 79 -13.67 -17.91 6.56
N PHE A 80 -13.06 -17.22 5.60
CA PHE A 80 -13.70 -16.61 4.44
C PHE A 80 -13.17 -17.31 3.20
N ASN A 81 -14.04 -17.86 2.38
CA ASN A 81 -13.66 -18.56 1.16
C ASN A 81 -14.71 -18.35 0.06
N THR A 82 -14.39 -18.81 -1.15
CA THR A 82 -15.24 -18.65 -2.33
C THR A 82 -16.13 -19.87 -2.62
N ASN A 83 -16.11 -20.90 -1.79
CA ASN A 83 -16.76 -22.19 -2.04
C ASN A 83 -18.27 -22.12 -2.32
N LYS A 84 -18.93 -21.05 -1.87
CA LYS A 84 -20.39 -20.84 -2.06
C LYS A 84 -20.71 -19.66 -2.97
N SER A 85 -19.72 -19.16 -3.72
CA SER A 85 -19.88 -17.99 -4.59
C SER A 85 -19.44 -18.31 -6.01
N ALA A 86 -19.89 -17.50 -6.97
CA ALA A 86 -19.48 -17.61 -8.38
C ALA A 86 -18.14 -16.90 -8.68
N ILE A 87 -17.37 -16.52 -7.64
CA ILE A 87 -16.08 -15.85 -7.79
C ILE A 87 -14.92 -16.81 -7.53
N ASP A 88 -13.84 -16.69 -8.28
CA ASP A 88 -12.66 -17.56 -8.19
C ASP A 88 -11.69 -17.16 -7.07
N ALA A 89 -11.78 -15.92 -6.59
CA ALA A 89 -10.93 -15.37 -5.55
C ALA A 89 -11.70 -14.32 -4.73
N LEU A 90 -11.32 -14.12 -3.46
CA LEU A 90 -11.82 -13.05 -2.60
C LEU A 90 -11.33 -11.68 -3.05
N GLY A 91 -10.16 -11.65 -3.71
CA GLY A 91 -9.49 -10.47 -4.19
C GLY A 91 -8.11 -10.80 -4.74
N TYR A 92 -7.27 -9.79 -4.88
CA TYR A 92 -5.95 -9.92 -5.49
C TYR A 92 -4.91 -9.17 -4.68
N LEU A 93 -3.75 -9.79 -4.47
CA LEU A 93 -2.59 -9.14 -3.87
C LEU A 93 -1.70 -8.61 -4.99
N VAL A 94 -1.34 -7.35 -4.89
CA VAL A 94 -0.49 -6.66 -5.87
C VAL A 94 0.57 -5.84 -5.13
N PRO A 95 1.85 -6.00 -5.45
CA PRO A 95 2.92 -5.15 -4.90
C PRO A 95 2.63 -3.66 -5.13
N ASN A 96 2.73 -2.86 -4.07
CA ASN A 96 2.40 -1.43 -4.12
C ASN A 96 3.20 -0.66 -5.20
N GLN A 97 4.48 -0.99 -5.38
CA GLN A 97 5.32 -0.35 -6.40
C GLN A 97 4.78 -0.57 -7.82
N LEU A 98 4.17 -1.72 -8.12
CA LEU A 98 3.62 -2.00 -9.46
C LEU A 98 2.34 -1.19 -9.72
N ILE A 99 1.50 -1.02 -8.69
CA ILE A 99 0.33 -0.14 -8.79
C ILE A 99 0.77 1.31 -9.03
N ARG A 100 1.77 1.77 -8.29
CA ARG A 100 2.32 3.13 -8.44
C ARG A 100 2.94 3.35 -9.81
N LYS A 101 3.73 2.38 -10.30
CA LYS A 101 4.35 2.42 -11.64
C LYS A 101 3.30 2.50 -12.75
N ALA A 102 2.31 1.62 -12.72
CA ALA A 102 1.23 1.58 -13.70
C ALA A 102 0.39 2.87 -13.71
N LEU A 103 0.10 3.43 -12.53
CA LEU A 103 -0.60 4.71 -12.41
C LEU A 103 0.23 5.87 -12.99
N PHE A 104 1.55 5.89 -12.75
CA PHE A 104 2.42 6.90 -13.32
C PHE A 104 2.48 6.76 -14.86
N GLU A 105 2.70 5.56 -15.36
CA GLU A 105 2.73 5.28 -16.80
C GLU A 105 1.44 5.75 -17.48
N ARG A 106 0.28 5.45 -16.87
CA ARG A 106 -1.02 5.88 -17.38
C ARG A 106 -1.17 7.40 -17.40
N ALA A 107 -0.72 8.08 -16.33
CA ALA A 107 -0.81 9.54 -16.22
C ALA A 107 0.16 10.25 -17.18
N ALA A 108 1.39 9.74 -17.31
CA ALA A 108 2.44 10.34 -18.14
C ALA A 108 2.12 10.30 -19.66
N HIS A 109 1.25 9.39 -20.09
CA HIS A 109 0.81 9.30 -21.49
C HIS A 109 -0.52 10.03 -21.76
N ALA A 110 -0.98 10.87 -20.84
CA ALA A 110 -2.23 11.59 -21.00
C ALA A 110 -1.99 13.06 -21.42
N ASP A 111 -2.62 13.49 -22.52
CA ASP A 111 -2.42 14.83 -23.11
C ASP A 111 -2.89 15.98 -22.20
N ASN A 112 -3.74 15.68 -21.23
CA ASN A 112 -4.31 16.67 -20.33
C ASN A 112 -3.71 16.66 -18.92
N ILE A 113 -2.63 15.90 -18.69
CA ILE A 113 -1.94 15.82 -17.40
C ILE A 113 -0.49 16.27 -17.57
N ASP A 114 -0.14 17.34 -16.88
CA ASP A 114 1.24 17.80 -16.75
C ASP A 114 1.80 17.38 -15.38
N ILE A 115 3.06 16.93 -15.33
CA ILE A 115 3.73 16.54 -14.11
C ILE A 115 4.97 17.41 -13.91
N ILE A 116 5.04 18.11 -12.80
CA ILE A 116 6.24 18.80 -12.34
C ILE A 116 6.78 18.10 -11.10
N ASN A 117 8.08 17.86 -11.08
CA ASN A 117 8.76 17.08 -10.05
C ASN A 117 9.88 17.88 -9.39
N GLU A 118 10.41 17.36 -8.27
CA GLU A 118 11.44 17.99 -7.43
C GLU A 118 11.03 19.37 -6.90
N ILE A 119 9.73 19.56 -6.73
CA ILE A 119 9.12 20.82 -6.29
C ILE A 119 8.06 20.51 -5.22
N SER A 120 8.11 21.25 -4.12
CA SER A 120 7.09 21.19 -3.07
C SER A 120 6.10 22.35 -3.19
N VAL A 121 4.90 22.14 -2.63
CA VAL A 121 3.93 23.22 -2.42
C VAL A 121 4.21 23.84 -1.06
N GLU A 122 4.59 25.12 -1.06
CA GLU A 122 4.93 25.86 0.16
C GLU A 122 3.71 26.52 0.77
N ASP A 123 2.76 26.95 -0.02
CA ASP A 123 1.51 27.54 0.47
C ASP A 123 0.33 27.25 -0.45
N ALA A 124 -0.88 27.32 0.12
CA ALA A 124 -2.13 27.14 -0.60
C ALA A 124 -3.22 28.03 -0.04
N SER A 125 -3.96 28.68 -0.90
CA SER A 125 -5.12 29.50 -0.56
C SER A 125 -6.26 29.27 -1.52
N THR A 126 -7.48 29.50 -1.07
CA THR A 126 -8.69 29.36 -1.89
C THR A 126 -9.60 30.55 -1.71
N SER A 127 -10.28 30.92 -2.78
CA SER A 127 -11.40 31.87 -2.79
C SER A 127 -12.63 31.17 -3.42
N ILE A 128 -13.71 31.91 -3.61
CA ILE A 128 -14.93 31.38 -4.26
C ILE A 128 -14.63 30.90 -5.69
N ASP A 129 -13.77 31.62 -6.41
CA ASP A 129 -13.60 31.43 -7.85
C ASP A 129 -12.32 30.66 -8.22
N LYS A 130 -11.33 30.61 -7.31
CA LYS A 130 -10.03 30.06 -7.60
C LYS A 130 -9.27 29.58 -6.38
N ALA A 131 -8.33 28.72 -6.66
CA ALA A 131 -7.32 28.26 -5.73
C ALA A 131 -5.91 28.66 -6.22
N ILE A 132 -5.02 29.03 -5.32
CA ILE A 132 -3.64 29.42 -5.65
C ILE A 132 -2.71 28.57 -4.80
N ILE A 133 -1.69 27.98 -5.42
CA ILE A 133 -0.57 27.35 -4.73
C ILE A 133 0.70 28.15 -5.00
N GLU A 134 1.56 28.22 -4.00
CA GLU A 134 2.93 28.74 -4.11
C GLU A 134 3.90 27.56 -4.04
N LEU A 135 4.80 27.49 -5.01
CA LEU A 135 5.78 26.44 -5.14
C LEU A 135 7.12 26.83 -4.50
N SER A 136 7.94 25.85 -4.13
CA SER A 136 9.26 26.07 -3.51
C SER A 136 10.24 26.86 -4.37
N ASP A 137 10.01 26.98 -5.67
CA ASP A 137 10.79 27.80 -6.59
C ASP A 137 10.22 29.21 -6.80
N GLY A 138 9.20 29.60 -6.02
CA GLY A 138 8.57 30.92 -6.04
C GLY A 138 7.46 31.09 -7.09
N ARG A 139 7.22 30.09 -7.95
CA ARG A 139 6.10 30.14 -8.90
C ARG A 139 4.75 30.07 -8.17
N LYS A 140 3.78 30.82 -8.67
CA LYS A 140 2.38 30.76 -8.23
C LYS A 140 1.52 30.14 -9.33
N ILE A 141 0.79 29.12 -8.98
CA ILE A 141 -0.13 28.43 -9.89
C ILE A 141 -1.56 28.70 -9.46
N GLU A 142 -2.36 29.14 -10.40
CA GLU A 142 -3.81 29.33 -10.20
C GLU A 142 -4.59 28.19 -10.85
N ALA A 143 -5.57 27.66 -10.13
CA ALA A 143 -6.43 26.58 -10.58
C ALA A 143 -7.87 26.77 -10.06
N LYS A 144 -8.84 26.07 -10.64
CA LYS A 144 -10.22 26.05 -10.14
C LYS A 144 -10.36 25.18 -8.87
N LEU A 145 -9.51 24.18 -8.73
CA LEU A 145 -9.54 23.22 -7.61
C LEU A 145 -8.13 22.76 -7.27
N ILE A 146 -7.85 22.64 -5.99
CA ILE A 146 -6.67 21.96 -5.46
C ILE A 146 -7.13 20.65 -4.82
N VAL A 147 -6.41 19.56 -5.13
CA VAL A 147 -6.58 18.26 -4.48
C VAL A 147 -5.29 17.92 -3.72
N ALA A 148 -5.32 18.05 -2.40
CA ALA A 148 -4.20 17.71 -1.55
C ALA A 148 -4.14 16.18 -1.37
N ALA A 149 -3.19 15.55 -2.05
CA ALA A 149 -2.93 14.10 -2.00
C ALA A 149 -1.52 13.80 -1.45
N ASP A 150 -0.98 14.71 -0.63
CA ASP A 150 0.39 14.79 -0.16
C ASP A 150 0.70 13.90 1.07
N SER A 151 -0.21 13.13 1.57
CA SER A 151 -0.13 12.05 2.53
C SER A 151 -1.14 12.18 3.69
N ARG A 152 -1.16 11.16 4.58
CA ARG A 152 -1.92 11.22 5.83
C ARG A 152 -1.47 12.38 6.76
N PHE A 153 -0.22 12.82 6.63
CA PHE A 153 0.33 13.96 7.38
C PHE A 153 0.30 15.27 6.59
N SER A 154 -0.63 15.41 5.68
CA SER A 154 -0.76 16.50 4.72
C SER A 154 -0.35 17.87 5.30
N ALA A 155 0.66 18.48 4.69
CA ALA A 155 1.10 19.82 5.03
C ALA A 155 0.08 20.84 4.51
N ILE A 156 -0.46 20.62 3.32
CA ILE A 156 -1.45 21.51 2.69
C ILE A 156 -2.74 21.55 3.53
N ARG A 157 -3.24 20.38 3.96
CA ARG A 157 -4.41 20.33 4.85
C ARG A 157 -4.23 21.20 6.09
N ARG A 158 -3.05 21.11 6.75
CA ARG A 158 -2.74 21.92 7.95
C ARG A 158 -2.67 23.41 7.65
N LYS A 159 -2.03 23.80 6.53
CA LYS A 159 -1.96 25.20 6.09
C LYS A 159 -3.34 25.79 5.80
N MET A 160 -4.22 24.97 5.23
CA MET A 160 -5.62 25.35 4.97
C MET A 160 -6.50 25.38 6.24
N GLY A 161 -5.95 25.09 7.43
CA GLY A 161 -6.71 25.06 8.68
C GLY A 161 -7.74 23.93 8.77
N ILE A 162 -7.64 22.89 7.91
CA ILE A 162 -8.57 21.75 7.91
C ILE A 162 -8.15 20.77 9.02
N PRO A 163 -8.96 20.60 10.07
CA PRO A 163 -8.63 19.71 11.16
C PRO A 163 -8.70 18.24 10.74
N SER A 164 -8.03 17.37 11.50
CA SER A 164 -8.21 15.92 11.40
C SER A 164 -8.04 15.29 12.77
N LEU A 165 -8.75 14.20 12.99
CA LEU A 165 -8.55 13.37 14.16
C LEU A 165 -7.41 12.39 13.86
N MET A 166 -6.27 12.60 14.50
CA MET A 166 -5.13 11.68 14.38
C MET A 166 -5.09 10.75 15.59
N ARG A 167 -4.96 9.46 15.31
CA ARG A 167 -4.81 8.44 16.34
C ARG A 167 -3.52 7.65 16.12
N ASP A 168 -2.58 7.79 17.02
CA ASP A 168 -1.41 6.91 17.10
C ASP A 168 -1.81 5.66 17.91
N PHE A 169 -1.66 4.47 17.28
CA PHE A 169 -1.95 3.20 17.92
C PHE A 169 -0.78 2.67 18.74
N SER A 170 0.33 3.41 18.81
CA SER A 170 1.59 3.01 19.48
C SER A 170 2.07 1.63 19.05
N LYS A 171 1.86 1.31 17.78
CA LYS A 171 2.26 0.06 17.14
C LYS A 171 3.04 0.32 15.88
N VAL A 172 3.91 -0.62 15.54
CA VAL A 172 4.68 -0.64 14.29
C VAL A 172 4.40 -1.95 13.55
N MET A 173 4.15 -1.83 12.29
CA MET A 173 4.01 -2.94 11.35
C MET A 173 5.36 -3.17 10.67
N ILE A 174 5.87 -4.40 10.76
CA ILE A 174 7.10 -4.85 10.10
C ILE A 174 6.70 -5.82 9.00
N THR A 175 7.16 -5.58 7.77
CA THR A 175 6.85 -6.43 6.61
C THR A 175 8.13 -7.08 6.08
N ALA A 176 8.03 -8.36 5.71
CA ALA A 176 9.09 -9.10 5.05
C ALA A 176 8.50 -10.12 4.07
N ARG A 177 9.15 -10.32 2.93
CA ARG A 177 8.84 -11.46 2.05
C ARG A 177 9.56 -12.69 2.58
N MET A 178 8.87 -13.83 2.57
CA MET A 178 9.36 -15.10 3.05
C MET A 178 9.13 -16.19 2.02
N ALA A 179 10.17 -16.87 1.59
CA ALA A 179 10.05 -18.14 0.88
C ALA A 179 9.77 -19.26 1.88
N HIS A 180 9.01 -20.28 1.49
CA HIS A 180 8.64 -21.39 2.38
C HIS A 180 8.58 -22.74 1.65
N GLU A 181 8.64 -23.83 2.41
CA GLU A 181 8.75 -25.19 1.86
C GLU A 181 7.42 -25.77 1.37
N LYS A 182 6.32 -25.42 2.02
CA LYS A 182 4.98 -25.98 1.73
C LYS A 182 4.10 -24.91 1.10
N PRO A 183 3.27 -25.27 0.11
CA PRO A 183 2.43 -24.31 -0.59
C PRO A 183 1.40 -23.66 0.34
N HIS A 184 1.22 -22.34 0.22
CA HIS A 184 0.20 -21.57 0.94
C HIS A 184 -1.23 -21.75 0.36
N ASN A 185 -1.38 -22.37 -0.81
CA ASN A 185 -2.67 -22.60 -1.49
C ASN A 185 -3.54 -21.33 -1.66
N HIS A 186 -2.91 -20.17 -1.80
CA HIS A 186 -3.58 -18.86 -1.87
C HIS A 186 -4.44 -18.51 -0.64
N VAL A 187 -4.04 -19.00 0.53
CA VAL A 187 -4.71 -18.76 1.82
C VAL A 187 -3.96 -17.67 2.58
N ALA A 188 -4.62 -16.55 2.89
CA ALA A 188 -4.12 -15.59 3.86
C ALA A 188 -4.40 -16.06 5.29
N LEU A 189 -3.47 -15.79 6.18
CA LEU A 189 -3.61 -16.07 7.61
C LEU A 189 -3.50 -14.76 8.39
N GLU A 190 -4.38 -14.56 9.35
CA GLU A 190 -4.31 -13.49 10.35
C GLU A 190 -4.34 -14.13 11.73
N CYS A 191 -3.23 -13.99 12.45
CA CYS A 191 -3.04 -14.59 13.76
C CYS A 191 -2.99 -13.49 14.82
N PHE A 192 -4.03 -13.36 15.62
CA PHE A 192 -4.08 -12.46 16.76
C PHE A 192 -3.46 -13.17 17.96
N ASN A 193 -2.28 -12.72 18.39
CA ASN A 193 -1.59 -13.22 19.57
C ASN A 193 -1.56 -12.14 20.65
N TYR A 194 -1.37 -12.54 21.90
CA TYR A 194 -1.16 -11.58 22.98
C TYR A 194 0.12 -10.78 22.74
N GLY A 195 -0.03 -9.44 22.64
CA GLY A 195 1.08 -8.52 22.44
C GLY A 195 1.54 -8.26 21.00
N HIS A 196 1.13 -9.09 20.04
CA HIS A 196 1.44 -8.87 18.62
C HIS A 196 0.42 -9.54 17.70
N THR A 197 0.36 -9.10 16.45
CA THR A 197 -0.37 -9.84 15.40
C THR A 197 0.58 -10.23 14.28
N LEU A 198 0.28 -11.35 13.64
CA LEU A 198 1.07 -11.85 12.53
C LEU A 198 0.12 -12.19 11.38
N ALA A 199 0.32 -11.54 10.24
CA ALA A 199 -0.41 -11.84 9.01
C ALA A 199 0.51 -12.46 7.97
N LEU A 200 -0.06 -13.37 7.17
CA LEU A 200 0.58 -13.97 6.02
C LEU A 200 -0.29 -13.71 4.80
N LEU A 201 0.29 -13.09 3.79
CA LEU A 201 -0.36 -12.78 2.53
C LEU A 201 0.27 -13.64 1.43
N PRO A 202 -0.51 -14.52 0.76
CA PRO A 202 0.01 -15.44 -0.24
C PRO A 202 0.40 -14.68 -1.51
N MET A 203 1.65 -14.77 -1.91
CA MET A 203 2.17 -14.24 -3.17
C MET A 203 2.29 -15.35 -4.22
N ASN A 204 2.76 -15.05 -5.42
CA ASN A 204 2.99 -16.08 -6.43
C ASN A 204 4.18 -16.97 -6.06
N GLY A 205 4.12 -18.24 -6.46
CA GLY A 205 5.08 -19.27 -6.05
C GLY A 205 4.96 -19.63 -4.57
N ASP A 206 6.04 -20.11 -4.00
CA ASP A 206 6.16 -20.46 -2.58
C ASP A 206 6.71 -19.26 -1.79
N ILE A 207 6.14 -18.09 -2.03
CA ILE A 207 6.49 -16.83 -1.35
C ILE A 207 5.24 -16.26 -0.69
N SER A 208 5.41 -15.73 0.51
CA SER A 208 4.38 -14.96 1.21
C SER A 208 4.95 -13.66 1.75
N SER A 209 4.13 -12.63 1.82
CA SER A 209 4.45 -11.43 2.60
C SER A 209 3.98 -11.67 4.03
N VAL A 210 4.91 -11.58 4.97
CA VAL A 210 4.65 -11.67 6.40
C VAL A 210 4.59 -10.26 6.98
N VAL A 211 3.55 -9.99 7.75
CA VAL A 211 3.33 -8.70 8.42
C VAL A 211 3.25 -8.94 9.92
N LEU A 212 4.28 -8.50 10.63
CA LEU A 212 4.35 -8.56 12.08
C LEU A 212 4.00 -7.17 12.65
N THR A 213 2.92 -7.09 13.44
CA THR A 213 2.54 -5.85 14.15
C THR A 213 2.85 -5.98 15.64
N VAL A 214 3.70 -5.10 16.13
CA VAL A 214 4.19 -5.09 17.53
C VAL A 214 3.99 -3.73 18.18
N PRO A 215 4.00 -3.63 19.53
CA PRO A 215 4.12 -2.35 20.23
C PRO A 215 5.37 -1.58 19.77
N ALA A 216 5.28 -0.26 19.67
CA ALA A 216 6.36 0.58 19.15
C ALA A 216 7.69 0.42 19.90
N ASN A 217 7.65 0.17 21.22
CA ASN A 217 8.82 -0.08 22.03
C ASN A 217 9.54 -1.42 21.76
N LYS A 218 8.89 -2.34 21.02
CA LYS A 218 9.44 -3.63 20.58
C LYS A 218 9.94 -3.62 19.14
N ALA A 219 9.62 -2.58 18.38
CA ALA A 219 9.88 -2.56 16.94
C ALA A 219 11.38 -2.65 16.60
N THR A 220 12.23 -1.90 17.33
CA THR A 220 13.69 -1.92 17.11
C THR A 220 14.29 -3.30 17.40
N GLU A 221 13.84 -3.97 18.46
CA GLU A 221 14.24 -5.33 18.79
C GLU A 221 13.92 -6.29 17.64
N MET A 222 12.69 -6.25 17.14
CA MET A 222 12.24 -7.12 16.04
C MET A 222 12.94 -6.84 14.71
N LEU A 223 13.23 -5.57 14.42
CA LEU A 223 13.97 -5.18 13.21
C LEU A 223 15.42 -5.64 13.24
N ASN A 224 16.04 -5.69 14.43
CA ASN A 224 17.43 -6.08 14.62
C ASN A 224 17.64 -7.59 14.84
N LEU A 225 16.58 -8.41 14.83
CA LEU A 225 16.72 -9.85 14.85
C LEU A 225 17.61 -10.32 13.69
N SER A 226 18.43 -11.34 13.94
CA SER A 226 19.12 -12.04 12.85
C SER A 226 18.09 -12.59 11.84
N GLU A 227 18.52 -12.88 10.61
CA GLU A 227 17.63 -13.53 9.64
C GLU A 227 17.11 -14.86 10.17
N ASP A 228 17.98 -15.67 10.80
CA ASP A 228 17.59 -16.97 11.33
C ASP A 228 16.57 -16.86 12.46
N ASP A 229 16.74 -15.91 13.39
CA ASP A 229 15.78 -15.68 14.47
C ASP A 229 14.44 -15.18 13.96
N PHE A 230 14.45 -14.28 12.94
CA PHE A 230 13.23 -13.79 12.32
C PHE A 230 12.52 -14.91 11.53
N ASN A 231 13.27 -15.74 10.82
CA ASN A 231 12.77 -16.92 10.09
C ASN A 231 12.08 -17.90 11.06
N ALA A 232 12.73 -18.20 12.19
CA ALA A 232 12.16 -19.06 13.22
C ALA A 232 10.91 -18.46 13.87
N LEU A 233 10.92 -17.13 14.13
CA LEU A 233 9.76 -16.42 14.67
C LEU A 233 8.57 -16.51 13.71
N ALA A 234 8.79 -16.25 12.41
CA ALA A 234 7.75 -16.32 11.40
C ALA A 234 7.18 -17.74 11.26
N ALA A 235 8.05 -18.75 11.13
CA ALA A 235 7.61 -20.13 10.99
C ALA A 235 6.79 -20.59 12.21
N LYS A 236 7.27 -20.31 13.43
CA LYS A 236 6.59 -20.62 14.68
C LYS A 236 5.26 -19.88 14.82
N GLY A 237 5.23 -18.60 14.42
CA GLY A 237 4.02 -17.77 14.50
C GLY A 237 2.86 -18.30 13.65
N PHE A 238 3.17 -19.06 12.60
CA PHE A 238 2.18 -19.78 11.78
C PHE A 238 2.09 -21.29 12.12
N ASN A 239 2.54 -21.68 13.32
CA ASN A 239 2.53 -23.08 13.78
C ASN A 239 3.23 -24.04 12.81
N ASN A 240 4.29 -23.61 12.15
CA ASN A 240 5.07 -24.35 11.15
C ASN A 240 4.24 -24.93 9.99
N LYS A 241 3.07 -24.35 9.69
CA LYS A 241 2.14 -24.84 8.66
C LYS A 241 2.80 -24.84 7.27
N LEU A 242 3.69 -23.88 7.00
CA LEU A 242 4.39 -23.75 5.72
C LEU A 242 5.78 -24.38 5.71
N GLY A 243 6.16 -25.10 6.77
CA GLY A 243 7.50 -25.66 6.94
C GLY A 243 8.51 -24.59 7.33
N ALA A 244 9.77 -24.77 6.96
CA ALA A 244 10.79 -23.75 7.14
C ALA A 244 10.46 -22.51 6.29
N MET A 245 10.76 -21.33 6.85
CA MET A 245 10.56 -20.06 6.18
C MET A 245 11.91 -19.32 6.12
N LYS A 246 12.18 -18.67 4.99
CA LYS A 246 13.43 -17.93 4.77
C LYS A 246 13.12 -16.53 4.25
N GLN A 247 13.65 -15.51 4.89
CA GLN A 247 13.52 -14.13 4.45
C GLN A 247 14.09 -13.92 3.04
N VAL A 248 13.36 -13.14 2.23
CA VAL A 248 13.76 -12.73 0.88
C VAL A 248 13.76 -11.21 0.82
N GLY A 249 14.93 -10.61 0.63
CA GLY A 249 15.10 -9.17 0.63
C GLY A 249 15.08 -8.55 2.04
N GLU A 250 14.71 -7.28 2.09
CA GLU A 250 14.80 -6.47 3.32
C GLU A 250 13.49 -6.46 4.11
N ARG A 251 13.58 -6.14 5.41
CA ARG A 251 12.45 -5.82 6.26
C ARG A 251 12.14 -4.33 6.15
N HIS A 252 10.86 -4.01 6.07
CA HIS A 252 10.38 -2.63 6.08
C HIS A 252 9.52 -2.39 7.32
N SER A 253 9.47 -1.16 7.83
CA SER A 253 8.65 -0.84 9.00
C SER A 253 7.81 0.41 8.79
N TYR A 254 6.59 0.39 9.38
CA TYR A 254 5.61 1.43 9.24
C TYR A 254 4.90 1.70 10.57
N PRO A 255 4.88 2.94 11.07
CA PRO A 255 4.07 3.29 12.24
C PRO A 255 2.57 3.18 11.91
N LEU A 256 1.81 2.65 12.84
CA LEU A 256 0.36 2.49 12.73
C LEU A 256 -0.33 3.76 13.24
N VAL A 257 -0.73 4.61 12.31
CA VAL A 257 -1.41 5.88 12.61
C VAL A 257 -2.66 5.98 11.74
N GLY A 258 -3.80 6.26 12.36
CA GLY A 258 -5.05 6.65 11.70
C GLY A 258 -5.16 8.17 11.57
N VAL A 259 -5.74 8.67 10.50
CA VAL A 259 -6.04 10.10 10.25
C VAL A 259 -7.43 10.22 9.68
#